data_a3e4cc739b425b66735548dd64ecb2db
#
_entry.id   a3e4cc739b425b66735548dd64ecb2db
#
_cell.length_a   1.000
_cell.length_b   1.000
_cell.length_c   1.000
_cell.angle_alpha   90.00
_cell.angle_beta   90.00
_cell.angle_gamma   90.00
#
_symmetry.space_group_name_H-M   'P 1'
#
loop_
_entity.id
_entity.type
_entity.pdbx_description
1 polymer ?
#
loop_
_entity_poly.entity_id
_entity_poly.type
_entity_poly.pdbx_seq_one_letter_code
_entity_poly.pdbx_strand_id
1 'polypeptide(L)'
;MANIGQNFSSDFSIEQNWQDYSEEEHAVWRLLFERQQRLLVGRACPEFLDGLGALGVAAEGIPDFRQLGQVLDAATGWRIAAVPGLVPDDVFFAYLAHRRFPSTCFIRRRDQLDYLQEPDIFHDICGHVPLLMNPVFADYMQAYGEGGLKALGLGHLQHLARLYWYTVEFGLIATQEGLRIYGSGILSSAGESVYCLEDRQPNRIHFDLRRVMRTRYYIDDFQQTYFVIDDFQQLFDATRPDFAPIYDEIASQLEIQPDALISSDRKFDQASPSRLNGGKKMGRRLTAAQV
;
A
#
# COMPACT_ATOMS: atom_id res chain seq x y z
N MET A 1 20.73 6.31 28.48
CA MET A 1 19.34 6.18 28.95
C MET A 1 18.77 7.57 29.08
N ALA A 2 18.18 8.08 28.00
CA ALA A 2 17.49 9.35 28.00
C ALA A 2 16.02 9.09 28.32
N ASN A 3 15.58 9.63 29.43
CA ASN A 3 14.21 9.54 29.91
C ASN A 3 13.35 10.51 29.08
N ILE A 4 12.80 10.07 27.97
CA ILE A 4 11.84 10.85 27.19
C ILE A 4 10.47 10.62 27.82
N GLY A 5 10.11 11.46 28.79
CA GLY A 5 8.74 11.58 29.27
C GLY A 5 7.87 12.22 28.19
N GLN A 6 7.55 11.49 27.14
CA GLN A 6 6.56 11.92 26.16
C GLN A 6 5.18 11.68 26.75
N ASN A 7 4.40 12.74 26.90
CA ASN A 7 2.97 12.64 27.15
C ASN A 7 2.29 12.15 25.86
N PHE A 8 2.11 10.83 25.75
CA PHE A 8 1.26 10.27 24.69
C PHE A 8 -0.18 10.74 24.93
N SER A 9 -0.83 11.24 23.89
CA SER A 9 -2.28 11.38 23.90
C SER A 9 -2.91 9.97 24.00
N SER A 10 -4.15 9.88 24.43
CA SER A 10 -4.85 8.58 24.56
C SER A 10 -4.94 7.79 23.26
N ASP A 11 -4.66 8.45 22.13
CA ASP A 11 -4.63 7.87 20.78
C ASP A 11 -3.22 7.64 20.23
N PHE A 12 -2.18 7.68 21.04
CA PHE A 12 -0.76 7.53 20.68
C PHE A 12 -0.22 8.62 19.74
N SER A 13 -0.97 9.67 19.42
CA SER A 13 -0.46 10.73 18.55
C SER A 13 0.61 11.57 19.25
N ILE A 14 1.60 11.99 18.46
CA ILE A 14 2.68 12.91 18.87
C ILE A 14 2.74 14.09 17.89
N GLU A 15 3.56 15.08 18.20
CA GLU A 15 3.92 16.16 17.26
C GLU A 15 5.10 15.67 16.38
N GLN A 16 5.03 15.93 15.07
CA GLN A 16 6.15 15.60 14.17
C GLN A 16 7.41 16.40 14.49
N ASN A 17 7.28 17.63 15.00
CA ASN A 17 8.39 18.55 15.24
C ASN A 17 9.31 18.69 14.00
N TRP A 18 8.72 18.98 12.86
CA TRP A 18 9.39 18.95 11.55
C TRP A 18 10.69 19.79 11.52
N GLN A 19 10.78 20.88 12.29
CA GLN A 19 11.94 21.75 12.35
C GLN A 19 13.15 21.12 13.08
N ASP A 20 12.95 20.02 13.79
CA ASP A 20 14.00 19.37 14.58
C ASP A 20 14.78 18.33 13.75
N TYR A 21 14.35 18.03 12.51
CA TYR A 21 15.13 17.15 11.63
C TYR A 21 16.47 17.78 11.26
N SER A 22 17.52 17.00 11.42
CA SER A 22 18.89 17.39 11.07
C SER A 22 19.12 17.35 9.55
N GLU A 23 20.14 18.08 9.10
CA GLU A 23 20.60 18.01 7.70
C GLU A 23 20.98 16.58 7.24
N GLU A 24 21.46 15.74 8.15
CA GLU A 24 21.77 14.34 7.85
C GLU A 24 20.49 13.53 7.60
N GLU A 25 19.44 13.73 8.38
CA GLU A 25 18.15 13.05 8.18
C GLU A 25 17.51 13.46 6.85
N HIS A 26 17.52 14.76 6.52
CA HIS A 26 17.10 15.24 5.21
C HIS A 26 17.96 14.66 4.07
N ALA A 27 19.27 14.49 4.28
CA ALA A 27 20.15 13.90 3.30
C ALA A 27 19.87 12.38 3.08
N VAL A 28 19.53 11.65 4.13
CA VAL A 28 19.07 10.24 4.03
C VAL A 28 17.78 10.14 3.22
N TRP A 29 16.80 11.01 3.51
CA TRP A 29 15.56 11.10 2.72
C TRP A 29 15.86 11.31 1.23
N ARG A 30 16.70 12.29 0.92
CA ARG A 30 17.09 12.60 -0.47
C ARG A 30 17.67 11.40 -1.18
N LEU A 31 18.60 10.68 -0.54
CA LEU A 31 19.21 9.48 -1.11
C LEU A 31 18.18 8.39 -1.42
N LEU A 32 17.27 8.13 -0.48
CA LEU A 32 16.21 7.13 -0.63
C LEU A 32 15.25 7.53 -1.75
N PHE A 33 14.79 8.79 -1.74
CA PHE A 33 13.83 9.30 -2.71
C PHE A 33 14.39 9.30 -4.13
N GLU A 34 15.59 9.84 -4.35
CA GLU A 34 16.24 9.85 -5.66
C GLU A 34 16.50 8.43 -6.19
N ARG A 35 16.85 7.51 -5.30
CA ARG A 35 17.00 6.09 -5.67
C ARG A 35 15.68 5.50 -6.15
N GLN A 36 14.62 5.63 -5.34
CA GLN A 36 13.31 5.10 -5.70
C GLN A 36 12.72 5.78 -6.92
N GLN A 37 12.84 7.09 -7.05
CA GLN A 37 12.37 7.82 -8.24
C GLN A 37 12.94 7.22 -9.53
N ARG A 38 14.23 6.85 -9.56
CA ARG A 38 14.84 6.20 -10.73
C ARG A 38 14.34 4.77 -10.94
N LEU A 39 14.19 4.01 -9.85
CA LEU A 39 13.78 2.61 -9.93
C LEU A 39 12.30 2.43 -10.32
N LEU A 40 11.44 3.35 -9.89
CA LEU A 40 9.99 3.25 -10.08
C LEU A 40 9.52 3.68 -11.47
N VAL A 41 10.37 4.30 -12.27
CA VAL A 41 10.03 4.61 -13.69
C VAL A 41 9.65 3.33 -14.44
N GLY A 42 8.43 3.30 -14.99
CA GLY A 42 7.88 2.15 -15.69
C GLY A 42 7.55 0.94 -14.81
N ARG A 43 7.75 1.02 -13.48
CA ARG A 43 7.42 -0.05 -12.53
C ARG A 43 6.23 0.30 -11.62
N ALA A 44 6.16 1.51 -11.09
CA ALA A 44 5.02 1.94 -10.27
C ALA A 44 3.76 2.15 -11.12
N CYS A 45 2.58 1.97 -10.52
CA CYS A 45 1.31 2.26 -11.19
C CYS A 45 1.12 3.78 -11.37
N PRO A 46 0.37 4.20 -12.40
CA PRO A 46 0.13 5.62 -12.68
C PRO A 46 -0.46 6.35 -11.48
N GLU A 47 -1.42 5.76 -10.79
CA GLU A 47 -2.13 6.36 -9.66
C GLU A 47 -1.18 6.71 -8.50
N PHE A 48 -0.16 5.88 -8.27
CA PHE A 48 0.89 6.19 -7.29
C PHE A 48 1.73 7.39 -7.72
N LEU A 49 2.17 7.42 -8.97
CA LEU A 49 2.99 8.51 -9.51
C LEU A 49 2.23 9.83 -9.54
N ASP A 50 0.96 9.80 -9.91
CA ASP A 50 0.06 10.96 -9.89
C ASP A 50 -0.15 11.47 -8.46
N GLY A 51 -0.38 10.57 -7.51
CA GLY A 51 -0.51 10.91 -6.09
C GLY A 51 0.77 11.50 -5.51
N LEU A 52 1.92 10.93 -5.82
CA LEU A 52 3.24 11.44 -5.38
C LEU A 52 3.47 12.87 -5.87
N GLY A 53 3.16 13.12 -7.16
CA GLY A 53 3.27 14.44 -7.76
C GLY A 53 2.28 15.45 -7.19
N ALA A 54 1.02 15.05 -6.97
CA ALA A 54 -0.02 15.92 -6.42
C ALA A 54 0.24 16.32 -4.96
N LEU A 55 0.85 15.43 -4.18
CA LEU A 55 1.27 15.72 -2.80
C LEU A 55 2.51 16.63 -2.73
N GLY A 56 3.26 16.78 -3.83
CA GLY A 56 4.51 17.52 -3.83
C GLY A 56 5.62 16.85 -3.01
N VAL A 57 5.55 15.53 -2.82
CA VAL A 57 6.63 14.79 -2.16
C VAL A 57 7.83 14.71 -3.09
N ALA A 58 8.97 15.18 -2.63
CA ALA A 58 10.14 15.36 -3.46
C ALA A 58 11.46 15.09 -2.70
N ALA A 59 12.57 15.24 -3.41
CA ALA A 59 13.92 14.92 -2.89
C ALA A 59 14.46 15.94 -1.88
N GLU A 60 13.87 17.15 -1.79
CA GLU A 60 14.41 18.25 -1.01
C GLU A 60 14.61 17.92 0.46
N GLY A 61 13.75 17.07 1.03
CA GLY A 61 13.86 16.62 2.40
C GLY A 61 12.59 15.95 2.91
N ILE A 62 12.63 15.58 4.18
CA ILE A 62 11.48 14.98 4.89
C ILE A 62 10.29 15.94 4.83
N PRO A 63 9.09 15.49 4.39
CA PRO A 63 7.93 16.36 4.28
C PRO A 63 7.34 16.78 5.63
N ASP A 64 6.74 17.97 5.70
CA ASP A 64 5.93 18.41 6.83
C ASP A 64 4.52 17.80 6.72
N PHE A 65 4.13 17.01 7.72
CA PHE A 65 2.82 16.33 7.76
C PHE A 65 1.64 17.29 7.73
N ARG A 66 1.81 18.53 8.22
CA ARG A 66 0.77 19.54 8.15
C ARG A 66 0.50 19.99 6.72
N GLN A 67 1.56 20.15 5.92
CA GLN A 67 1.44 20.51 4.51
C GLN A 67 0.84 19.37 3.70
N LEU A 68 1.37 18.15 3.85
CA LEU A 68 0.81 16.95 3.20
C LEU A 68 -0.65 16.72 3.59
N GLY A 69 -0.95 16.86 4.88
CA GLY A 69 -2.29 16.66 5.42
C GLY A 69 -3.33 17.61 4.85
N GLN A 70 -2.96 18.86 4.52
CA GLN A 70 -3.87 19.82 3.85
C GLN A 70 -4.24 19.35 2.44
N VAL A 71 -3.26 18.89 1.67
CA VAL A 71 -3.48 18.38 0.30
C VAL A 71 -4.31 17.11 0.32
N LEU A 72 -3.98 16.19 1.20
CA LEU A 72 -4.63 14.90 1.35
C LEU A 72 -6.09 15.04 1.83
N ASP A 73 -6.33 15.91 2.82
CA ASP A 73 -7.66 16.21 3.35
C ASP A 73 -8.57 16.81 2.26
N ALA A 74 -8.04 17.74 1.47
CA ALA A 74 -8.79 18.34 0.36
C ALA A 74 -9.14 17.34 -0.74
N ALA A 75 -8.29 16.34 -1.00
CA ALA A 75 -8.49 15.35 -2.05
C ALA A 75 -9.44 14.22 -1.64
N THR A 76 -9.23 13.63 -0.46
CA THR A 76 -9.92 12.38 -0.05
C THR A 76 -10.37 12.39 1.42
N GLY A 77 -10.17 13.49 2.16
CA GLY A 77 -10.50 13.58 3.58
C GLY A 77 -9.53 12.83 4.50
N TRP A 78 -8.41 12.34 3.97
CA TRP A 78 -7.39 11.66 4.77
C TRP A 78 -6.44 12.66 5.42
N ARG A 79 -5.85 12.27 6.54
CA ARG A 79 -4.84 13.03 7.28
C ARG A 79 -3.74 12.10 7.77
N ILE A 80 -2.56 12.66 8.02
CA ILE A 80 -1.45 11.92 8.61
C ILE A 80 -1.48 12.16 10.12
N ALA A 81 -1.33 11.09 10.89
CA ALA A 81 -1.17 11.12 12.33
C ALA A 81 0.28 10.73 12.65
N ALA A 82 1.04 11.64 13.23
CA ALA A 82 2.39 11.34 13.71
C ALA A 82 2.30 10.41 14.93
N VAL A 83 3.05 9.30 14.89
CA VAL A 83 3.13 8.30 15.96
C VAL A 83 4.60 7.99 16.29
N PRO A 84 4.91 7.53 17.52
CA PRO A 84 6.31 7.31 17.94
C PRO A 84 6.95 6.06 17.32
N GLY A 85 6.16 5.15 16.76
CA GLY A 85 6.56 3.85 16.24
C GLY A 85 5.33 3.00 15.99
N LEU A 86 5.49 1.67 16.02
CA LEU A 86 4.35 0.76 15.88
C LEU A 86 3.33 1.01 16.99
N VAL A 87 2.07 1.17 16.60
CA VAL A 87 0.94 1.33 17.51
C VAL A 87 0.20 0.00 17.67
N PRO A 88 -0.56 -0.22 18.78
CA PRO A 88 -1.42 -1.39 18.93
C PRO A 88 -2.43 -1.54 17.79
N ASP A 89 -2.81 -2.78 17.47
CA ASP A 89 -3.69 -3.09 16.33
C ASP A 89 -5.03 -2.34 16.38
N ASP A 90 -5.65 -2.24 17.55
CA ASP A 90 -6.91 -1.52 17.74
C ASP A 90 -6.77 -0.02 17.44
N VAL A 91 -5.65 0.56 17.83
CA VAL A 91 -5.32 1.96 17.53
C VAL A 91 -5.04 2.15 16.03
N PHE A 92 -4.27 1.24 15.42
CA PHE A 92 -4.00 1.26 13.99
C PHE A 92 -5.29 1.23 13.17
N PHE A 93 -6.17 0.27 13.44
CA PHE A 93 -7.44 0.17 12.73
C PHE A 93 -8.39 1.33 13.02
N ALA A 94 -8.40 1.86 14.25
CA ALA A 94 -9.17 3.05 14.57
C ALA A 94 -8.70 4.27 13.76
N TYR A 95 -7.39 4.44 13.57
CA TYR A 95 -6.86 5.49 12.73
C TYR A 95 -7.36 5.35 11.29
N LEU A 96 -7.21 4.17 10.67
CA LEU A 96 -7.64 3.94 9.29
C LEU A 96 -9.15 4.14 9.12
N ALA A 97 -9.97 3.63 10.05
CA ALA A 97 -11.42 3.79 10.04
C ALA A 97 -11.87 5.27 10.07
N HIS A 98 -11.03 6.15 10.62
CA HIS A 98 -11.28 7.60 10.69
C HIS A 98 -10.47 8.41 9.66
N ARG A 99 -10.01 7.77 8.59
CA ARG A 99 -9.18 8.39 7.52
C ARG A 99 -7.94 9.10 8.07
N ARG A 100 -7.29 8.49 9.03
CA ARG A 100 -5.99 8.94 9.56
C ARG A 100 -4.95 7.85 9.28
N PHE A 101 -3.87 8.22 8.61
CA PHE A 101 -2.76 7.29 8.38
C PHE A 101 -1.70 7.51 9.46
N PRO A 102 -1.43 6.50 10.32
CA PRO A 102 -0.37 6.61 11.32
C PRO A 102 0.99 6.52 10.63
N SER A 103 1.81 7.54 10.79
CA SER A 103 3.17 7.56 10.26
C SER A 103 4.17 7.82 11.38
N THR A 104 5.25 7.05 11.38
CA THR A 104 6.40 7.30 12.23
C THR A 104 7.09 8.62 11.86
N CYS A 105 7.85 9.18 12.80
CA CYS A 105 8.58 10.42 12.59
C CYS A 105 10.09 10.21 12.45
N PHE A 106 10.62 9.02 12.71
CA PHE A 106 12.03 8.76 12.53
C PHE A 106 12.36 8.33 11.10
N ILE A 107 13.57 8.62 10.66
CA ILE A 107 14.12 8.09 9.41
C ILE A 107 15.27 7.14 9.72
N ARG A 108 15.44 6.10 8.90
CA ARG A 108 16.55 5.16 9.00
C ARG A 108 17.89 5.85 8.87
N ARG A 109 18.95 5.24 9.45
CA ARG A 109 20.28 5.76 9.32
C ARG A 109 20.90 5.38 7.97
N ARG A 110 21.98 6.06 7.60
CA ARG A 110 22.72 5.84 6.34
C ARG A 110 23.25 4.40 6.18
N ASP A 111 23.53 3.71 7.27
CA ASP A 111 23.96 2.31 7.27
C ASP A 111 22.80 1.30 7.12
N GLN A 112 21.54 1.79 7.09
CA GLN A 112 20.29 1.01 7.00
C GLN A 112 19.52 1.27 5.70
N LEU A 113 20.15 1.89 4.68
CA LEU A 113 19.44 2.30 3.46
C LEU A 113 18.74 1.15 2.73
N ASP A 114 19.30 -0.06 2.77
CA ASP A 114 18.78 -1.19 2.01
C ASP A 114 17.78 -2.06 2.80
N TYR A 115 17.89 -2.06 4.11
CA TYR A 115 16.99 -2.83 4.98
C TYR A 115 16.76 -2.14 6.31
N LEU A 116 15.49 -2.11 6.72
CA LEU A 116 15.06 -1.66 8.04
C LEU A 116 13.96 -2.58 8.55
N GLN A 117 14.04 -3.01 9.80
CA GLN A 117 13.06 -3.94 10.37
C GLN A 117 11.73 -3.27 10.70
N GLU A 118 11.78 -2.02 11.19
CA GLU A 118 10.58 -1.24 11.52
C GLU A 118 10.32 -0.22 10.41
N PRO A 119 9.05 0.03 10.02
CA PRO A 119 8.74 1.07 9.04
C PRO A 119 9.17 2.44 9.56
N ASP A 120 9.84 3.20 8.72
CA ASP A 120 10.26 4.57 8.98
C ASP A 120 9.42 5.58 8.17
N ILE A 121 9.62 6.87 8.43
CA ILE A 121 8.89 7.93 7.73
C ILE A 121 9.02 7.86 6.20
N PHE A 122 10.13 7.31 5.66
CA PHE A 122 10.27 7.14 4.22
C PHE A 122 9.32 6.07 3.69
N HIS A 123 9.25 4.92 4.34
CA HIS A 123 8.30 3.87 4.01
C HIS A 123 6.85 4.38 4.13
N ASP A 124 6.53 5.01 5.26
CA ASP A 124 5.18 5.47 5.54
C ASP A 124 4.72 6.55 4.53
N ILE A 125 5.53 7.57 4.31
CA ILE A 125 5.13 8.72 3.49
C ILE A 125 5.35 8.44 2.00
N CYS A 126 6.49 7.90 1.60
CA CYS A 126 6.76 7.64 0.18
C CYS A 126 6.05 6.39 -0.33
N GLY A 127 5.88 5.35 0.51
CA GLY A 127 5.25 4.09 0.12
C GLY A 127 3.72 4.14 0.16
N HIS A 128 3.12 4.58 1.26
CA HIS A 128 1.67 4.49 1.49
C HIS A 128 0.88 5.72 1.07
N VAL A 129 1.33 6.91 1.47
CA VAL A 129 0.50 8.13 1.40
C VAL A 129 0.10 8.53 -0.02
N PRO A 130 0.93 8.35 -1.07
CA PRO A 130 0.55 8.75 -2.43
C PRO A 130 -0.72 8.10 -2.95
N LEU A 131 -0.95 6.82 -2.65
CA LEU A 131 -2.17 6.13 -3.09
C LEU A 131 -3.43 6.59 -2.35
N LEU A 132 -3.31 7.19 -1.17
CA LEU A 132 -4.46 7.80 -0.48
C LEU A 132 -5.04 9.02 -1.23
N MET A 133 -4.32 9.54 -2.24
CA MET A 133 -4.85 10.53 -3.18
C MET A 133 -5.87 9.94 -4.15
N ASN A 134 -5.86 8.63 -4.38
CA ASN A 134 -6.86 7.94 -5.21
C ASN A 134 -8.12 7.67 -4.37
N PRO A 135 -9.31 8.18 -4.76
CA PRO A 135 -10.51 8.06 -3.93
C PRO A 135 -10.94 6.61 -3.67
N VAL A 136 -10.79 5.72 -4.65
CA VAL A 136 -11.19 4.31 -4.51
C VAL A 136 -10.26 3.58 -3.54
N PHE A 137 -8.95 3.81 -3.65
CA PHE A 137 -8.00 3.24 -2.70
C PHE A 137 -8.16 3.83 -1.29
N ALA A 138 -8.44 5.13 -1.20
CA ALA A 138 -8.75 5.81 0.05
C ALA A 138 -9.98 5.22 0.76
N ASP A 139 -11.05 4.94 0.01
CA ASP A 139 -12.26 4.28 0.53
C ASP A 139 -11.97 2.81 0.93
N TYR A 140 -11.15 2.09 0.14
CA TYR A 140 -10.68 0.76 0.51
C TYR A 140 -9.93 0.76 1.84
N MET A 141 -9.00 1.68 2.04
CA MET A 141 -8.23 1.78 3.28
C MET A 141 -9.09 2.09 4.50
N GLN A 142 -10.11 2.93 4.36
CA GLN A 142 -11.08 3.17 5.43
C GLN A 142 -11.89 1.91 5.75
N ALA A 143 -12.44 1.25 4.72
CA ALA A 143 -13.20 0.01 4.88
C ALA A 143 -12.34 -1.10 5.52
N TYR A 144 -11.05 -1.16 5.18
CA TYR A 144 -10.09 -2.05 5.81
C TYR A 144 -9.93 -1.75 7.31
N GLY A 145 -9.81 -0.48 7.70
CA GLY A 145 -9.78 -0.06 9.10
C GLY A 145 -11.03 -0.48 9.88
N GLU A 146 -12.22 -0.23 9.31
CA GLU A 146 -13.50 -0.65 9.90
C GLU A 146 -13.61 -2.18 10.02
N GLY A 147 -13.15 -2.89 8.98
CA GLY A 147 -13.05 -4.35 8.98
C GLY A 147 -12.09 -4.89 10.03
N GLY A 148 -10.98 -4.18 10.28
CA GLY A 148 -9.99 -4.53 11.30
C GLY A 148 -10.54 -4.50 12.71
N LEU A 149 -11.29 -3.47 13.05
CA LEU A 149 -11.96 -3.38 14.35
C LEU A 149 -12.96 -4.53 14.56
N LYS A 150 -13.67 -4.95 13.51
CA LYS A 150 -14.55 -6.13 13.58
C LYS A 150 -13.76 -7.43 13.72
N ALA A 151 -12.67 -7.59 12.95
CA ALA A 151 -11.83 -8.79 12.97
C ALA A 151 -11.15 -9.01 14.34
N LEU A 152 -10.76 -7.94 15.02
CA LEU A 152 -10.27 -8.00 16.42
C LEU A 152 -11.30 -8.62 17.34
N GLY A 153 -12.56 -8.14 17.27
CA GLY A 153 -13.65 -8.67 18.07
C GLY A 153 -14.01 -10.13 17.76
N LEU A 154 -13.74 -10.59 16.53
CA LEU A 154 -14.01 -11.96 16.08
C LEU A 154 -12.82 -12.91 16.26
N GLY A 155 -11.63 -12.42 16.64
CA GLY A 155 -10.41 -13.24 16.78
C GLY A 155 -9.78 -13.71 15.45
N HIS A 156 -10.07 -13.01 14.33
CA HIS A 156 -9.61 -13.37 12.99
C HIS A 156 -8.59 -12.39 12.38
N LEU A 157 -7.93 -11.60 13.22
CA LEU A 157 -7.02 -10.56 12.79
C LEU A 157 -5.90 -11.06 11.86
N GLN A 158 -5.35 -12.25 12.12
CA GLN A 158 -4.28 -12.80 11.27
C GLN A 158 -4.70 -13.00 9.81
N HIS A 159 -5.96 -13.35 9.54
CA HIS A 159 -6.45 -13.50 8.18
C HIS A 159 -6.57 -12.14 7.48
N LEU A 160 -7.03 -11.12 8.21
CA LEU A 160 -7.11 -9.77 7.69
C LEU A 160 -5.72 -9.14 7.50
N ALA A 161 -4.77 -9.41 8.40
CA ALA A 161 -3.39 -8.96 8.25
C ALA A 161 -2.74 -9.49 6.95
N ARG A 162 -3.07 -10.73 6.54
CA ARG A 162 -2.61 -11.28 5.26
C ARG A 162 -3.18 -10.53 4.06
N LEU A 163 -4.43 -10.06 4.16
CA LEU A 163 -5.00 -9.21 3.12
C LEU A 163 -4.21 -7.91 2.99
N TYR A 164 -3.90 -7.22 4.10
CA TYR A 164 -3.08 -6.02 4.08
C TYR A 164 -1.70 -6.28 3.47
N TRP A 165 -1.04 -7.35 3.95
CA TRP A 165 0.29 -7.73 3.50
C TRP A 165 0.36 -7.93 1.98
N TYR A 166 -0.53 -8.75 1.43
CA TYR A 166 -0.50 -9.09 0.01
C TYR A 166 -1.19 -8.06 -0.91
N THR A 167 -1.77 -7.01 -0.37
CA THR A 167 -2.37 -5.92 -1.14
C THR A 167 -1.68 -4.60 -0.87
N VAL A 168 -1.90 -4.00 0.29
CA VAL A 168 -1.38 -2.67 0.62
C VAL A 168 0.16 -2.66 0.64
N GLU A 169 0.79 -3.72 1.18
CA GLU A 169 2.25 -3.80 1.27
C GLU A 169 2.90 -4.35 -0.01
N PHE A 170 2.40 -5.46 -0.54
CA PHE A 170 3.07 -6.21 -1.60
C PHE A 170 2.18 -6.48 -2.82
N GLY A 171 1.25 -5.58 -3.10
CA GLY A 171 0.31 -5.72 -4.20
C GLY A 171 0.87 -5.30 -5.56
N LEU A 172 0.44 -6.03 -6.60
CA LEU A 172 0.68 -5.71 -7.99
C LEU A 172 -0.66 -5.46 -8.71
N ILE A 173 -0.62 -4.63 -9.75
CA ILE A 173 -1.80 -4.26 -10.54
C ILE A 173 -1.54 -4.46 -12.03
N ALA A 174 -2.53 -5.00 -12.73
CA ALA A 174 -2.51 -5.13 -14.18
C ALA A 174 -2.89 -3.80 -14.85
N THR A 175 -2.05 -3.31 -15.75
CA THR A 175 -2.33 -2.11 -16.54
C THR A 175 -2.29 -2.43 -18.04
N GLN A 176 -2.71 -1.48 -18.87
CA GLN A 176 -2.59 -1.62 -20.34
C GLN A 176 -1.14 -1.76 -20.81
N GLU A 177 -0.20 -1.22 -20.05
CA GLU A 177 1.24 -1.26 -20.33
C GLU A 177 1.95 -2.45 -19.67
N GLY A 178 1.20 -3.36 -19.02
CA GLY A 178 1.71 -4.52 -18.31
C GLY A 178 1.57 -4.40 -16.78
N LEU A 179 2.31 -5.23 -16.07
CA LEU A 179 2.25 -5.31 -14.62
C LEU A 179 2.93 -4.09 -13.97
N ARG A 180 2.30 -3.54 -12.93
CA ARG A 180 2.81 -2.40 -12.15
C ARG A 180 2.71 -2.67 -10.66
N ILE A 181 3.48 -1.92 -9.90
CA ILE A 181 3.56 -1.98 -8.44
C ILE A 181 2.61 -0.94 -7.84
N TYR A 182 1.81 -1.36 -6.85
CA TYR A 182 1.11 -0.43 -5.98
C TYR A 182 1.38 -0.67 -4.49
N GLY A 183 1.97 -1.82 -4.13
CA GLY A 183 2.27 -2.16 -2.74
C GLY A 183 3.38 -1.29 -2.15
N SER A 184 3.14 -0.70 -0.99
CA SER A 184 4.02 0.26 -0.31
C SER A 184 5.36 -0.34 0.11
N GLY A 185 5.36 -1.59 0.60
CA GLY A 185 6.57 -2.33 0.92
C GLY A 185 7.49 -2.50 -0.27
N ILE A 186 6.92 -2.73 -1.47
CA ILE A 186 7.67 -2.79 -2.71
C ILE A 186 8.13 -1.38 -3.14
N LEU A 187 7.22 -0.40 -3.13
CA LEU A 187 7.49 0.97 -3.58
C LEU A 187 8.59 1.66 -2.77
N SER A 188 8.79 1.28 -1.52
CA SER A 188 9.85 1.80 -0.66
C SER A 188 11.13 0.95 -0.62
N SER A 189 11.12 -0.24 -1.24
CA SER A 189 12.24 -1.18 -1.29
C SER A 189 12.94 -1.17 -2.65
N ALA A 190 14.24 -0.88 -2.67
CA ALA A 190 15.02 -0.86 -3.91
C ALA A 190 15.15 -2.25 -4.55
N GLY A 191 15.37 -3.28 -3.74
CA GLY A 191 15.54 -4.66 -4.22
C GLY A 191 14.22 -5.25 -4.71
N GLU A 192 13.17 -5.12 -3.92
CA GLU A 192 11.88 -5.73 -4.22
C GLU A 192 11.16 -5.06 -5.40
N SER A 193 11.38 -3.75 -5.62
CA SER A 193 10.84 -3.04 -6.80
C SER A 193 11.31 -3.66 -8.14
N VAL A 194 12.50 -4.24 -8.16
CA VAL A 194 13.03 -4.95 -9.33
C VAL A 194 12.61 -6.40 -9.31
N TYR A 195 12.82 -7.08 -8.17
CA TYR A 195 12.56 -8.51 -8.02
C TYR A 195 11.11 -8.89 -8.34
N CYS A 196 10.13 -8.14 -7.82
CA CYS A 196 8.72 -8.48 -7.99
C CYS A 196 8.25 -8.50 -9.45
N LEU A 197 8.87 -7.75 -10.33
CA LEU A 197 8.50 -7.66 -11.74
C LEU A 197 9.42 -8.46 -12.68
N GLU A 198 10.72 -8.51 -12.39
CA GLU A 198 11.74 -8.99 -13.35
C GLU A 198 12.24 -10.39 -13.04
N ASP A 199 12.28 -10.79 -11.77
CA ASP A 199 12.72 -12.14 -11.42
C ASP A 199 11.69 -13.20 -11.82
N ARG A 200 12.17 -14.41 -12.15
CA ARG A 200 11.33 -15.54 -12.56
C ARG A 200 10.88 -16.42 -11.39
N GLN A 201 11.45 -16.25 -10.23
CA GLN A 201 11.18 -17.12 -9.08
C GLN A 201 9.81 -16.89 -8.47
N PRO A 202 9.36 -15.63 -8.20
CA PRO A 202 8.10 -15.43 -7.51
C PRO A 202 6.90 -15.77 -8.40
N ASN A 203 5.90 -16.35 -7.77
CA ASN A 203 4.60 -16.53 -8.40
C ASN A 203 3.89 -15.16 -8.53
N ARG A 204 3.24 -14.94 -9.66
CA ARG A 204 2.33 -13.82 -9.88
C ARG A 204 1.00 -14.41 -10.26
N ILE A 205 0.01 -14.25 -9.40
CA ILE A 205 -1.32 -14.86 -9.56
C ILE A 205 -2.40 -13.80 -9.41
N HIS A 206 -3.51 -13.98 -10.11
CA HIS A 206 -4.65 -13.07 -9.96
C HIS A 206 -5.18 -13.09 -8.53
N PHE A 207 -5.57 -11.91 -8.07
CA PHE A 207 -6.14 -11.71 -6.74
C PHE A 207 -7.39 -12.57 -6.53
N ASP A 208 -7.43 -13.25 -5.40
CA ASP A 208 -8.59 -13.92 -4.83
C ASP A 208 -8.57 -13.74 -3.32
N LEU A 209 -9.63 -13.18 -2.77
CA LEU A 209 -9.70 -12.78 -1.36
C LEU A 209 -9.42 -13.95 -0.41
N ARG A 210 -10.07 -15.11 -0.63
CA ARG A 210 -9.92 -16.28 0.25
C ARG A 210 -8.53 -16.90 0.13
N ARG A 211 -7.99 -16.88 -1.06
CA ARG A 211 -6.62 -17.34 -1.33
C ARG A 211 -5.60 -16.48 -0.59
N VAL A 212 -5.73 -15.15 -0.67
CA VAL A 212 -4.87 -14.20 0.04
C VAL A 212 -4.95 -14.42 1.54
N MET A 213 -6.16 -14.44 2.11
CA MET A 213 -6.37 -14.54 3.56
C MET A 213 -5.86 -15.87 4.17
N ARG A 214 -5.66 -16.90 3.35
CA ARG A 214 -5.10 -18.20 3.76
C ARG A 214 -3.61 -18.31 3.52
N THR A 215 -2.99 -17.39 2.79
CA THR A 215 -1.57 -17.46 2.46
C THR A 215 -0.72 -16.89 3.58
N ARG A 216 0.22 -17.71 4.08
CA ARG A 216 1.25 -17.25 5.03
C ARG A 216 2.23 -16.30 4.33
N TYR A 217 2.93 -15.48 5.09
CA TYR A 217 3.99 -14.61 4.57
C TYR A 217 5.20 -14.61 5.51
N TYR A 218 6.35 -14.22 4.98
CA TYR A 218 7.57 -13.94 5.72
C TYR A 218 7.88 -12.45 5.64
N ILE A 219 8.39 -11.89 6.73
CA ILE A 219 8.68 -10.44 6.83
C ILE A 219 10.14 -10.09 6.55
N ASP A 220 11.02 -11.09 6.52
CA ASP A 220 12.48 -10.99 6.47
C ASP A 220 13.08 -11.45 5.13
N ASP A 221 12.26 -11.71 4.13
CA ASP A 221 12.67 -12.12 2.78
C ASP A 221 11.75 -11.52 1.73
N PHE A 222 12.20 -11.50 0.46
CA PHE A 222 11.36 -11.12 -0.67
C PHE A 222 10.17 -12.06 -0.82
N GLN A 223 9.04 -11.49 -1.24
CA GLN A 223 7.83 -12.27 -1.34
C GLN A 223 7.93 -13.33 -2.45
N GLN A 224 7.47 -14.55 -2.16
CA GLN A 224 7.51 -15.68 -3.10
C GLN A 224 6.23 -15.77 -3.95
N THR A 225 5.19 -15.07 -3.55
CA THR A 225 3.95 -14.92 -4.32
C THR A 225 3.46 -13.48 -4.22
N TYR A 226 3.13 -12.90 -5.36
CA TYR A 226 2.46 -11.61 -5.49
C TYR A 226 1.07 -11.80 -6.05
N PHE A 227 0.10 -11.08 -5.50
CA PHE A 227 -1.27 -11.07 -6.01
C PHE A 227 -1.49 -9.85 -6.88
N VAL A 228 -2.10 -10.10 -8.04
CA VAL A 228 -2.32 -9.09 -9.08
C VAL A 228 -3.80 -8.74 -9.12
N ILE A 229 -4.12 -7.48 -8.85
CA ILE A 229 -5.47 -6.93 -9.03
C ILE A 229 -5.65 -6.41 -10.45
N ASP A 230 -6.89 -6.34 -10.93
CA ASP A 230 -7.23 -5.75 -12.22
C ASP A 230 -7.33 -4.21 -12.10
N ASP A 231 -7.87 -3.73 -10.98
CA ASP A 231 -7.97 -2.31 -10.61
C ASP A 231 -8.26 -2.15 -9.11
N PHE A 232 -8.22 -0.93 -8.59
CA PHE A 232 -8.55 -0.66 -7.18
C PHE A 232 -10.02 -0.86 -6.85
N GLN A 233 -10.92 -0.80 -7.84
CA GLN A 233 -12.33 -1.07 -7.63
C GLN A 233 -12.55 -2.55 -7.28
N GLN A 234 -11.85 -3.47 -7.94
CA GLN A 234 -11.87 -4.90 -7.59
C GLN A 234 -11.48 -5.12 -6.12
N LEU A 235 -10.43 -4.43 -5.66
CA LEU A 235 -9.97 -4.54 -4.28
C LEU A 235 -11.02 -3.99 -3.29
N PHE A 236 -11.59 -2.83 -3.58
CA PHE A 236 -12.65 -2.23 -2.76
C PHE A 236 -13.91 -3.10 -2.72
N ASP A 237 -14.37 -3.61 -3.87
CA ASP A 237 -15.54 -4.47 -3.94
C ASP A 237 -15.34 -5.79 -3.18
N ALA A 238 -14.13 -6.33 -3.17
CA ALA A 238 -13.80 -7.53 -2.42
C ALA A 238 -13.92 -7.33 -0.89
N THR A 239 -13.80 -6.10 -0.40
CA THR A 239 -13.89 -5.77 1.03
C THR A 239 -15.27 -5.31 1.50
N ARG A 240 -16.23 -5.11 0.59
CA ARG A 240 -17.60 -4.69 0.94
C ARG A 240 -18.44 -5.74 1.68
N PRO A 241 -18.32 -7.05 1.37
CA PRO A 241 -19.08 -8.07 2.11
C PRO A 241 -18.70 -8.12 3.60
N ASP A 242 -19.64 -8.62 4.42
CA ASP A 242 -19.30 -9.01 5.78
C ASP A 242 -18.31 -10.19 5.76
N PHE A 243 -17.19 -10.05 6.48
CA PHE A 243 -16.15 -11.07 6.52
C PHE A 243 -16.41 -12.19 7.53
N ALA A 244 -17.39 -12.05 8.44
CA ALA A 244 -17.66 -13.09 9.43
C ALA A 244 -17.92 -14.46 8.77
N PRO A 245 -18.79 -14.59 7.75
CA PRO A 245 -18.96 -15.87 7.04
C PRO A 245 -17.71 -16.34 6.29
N ILE A 246 -16.88 -15.40 5.81
CA ILE A 246 -15.63 -15.74 5.13
C ILE A 246 -14.62 -16.30 6.14
N TYR A 247 -14.51 -15.70 7.32
CA TYR A 247 -13.66 -16.23 8.39
C TYR A 247 -14.08 -17.63 8.81
N ASP A 248 -15.37 -17.89 9.00
CA ASP A 248 -15.89 -19.22 9.33
C ASP A 248 -15.52 -20.26 8.24
N GLU A 249 -15.65 -19.87 6.97
CA GLU A 249 -15.30 -20.71 5.83
C GLU A 249 -13.81 -21.08 5.80
N ILE A 250 -12.92 -20.07 5.97
CA ILE A 250 -11.46 -20.28 5.83
C ILE A 250 -10.80 -20.81 7.09
N ALA A 251 -11.39 -20.62 8.27
CA ALA A 251 -10.81 -21.05 9.55
C ALA A 251 -10.59 -22.56 9.64
N SER A 252 -11.44 -23.35 8.97
CA SER A 252 -11.33 -24.81 8.90
C SER A 252 -10.40 -25.33 7.78
N GLN A 253 -9.92 -24.43 6.92
CA GLN A 253 -9.09 -24.80 5.76
C GLN A 253 -7.60 -24.68 6.10
N LEU A 254 -6.78 -25.49 5.45
CA LEU A 254 -5.33 -25.43 5.61
C LEU A 254 -4.78 -24.09 5.12
N GLU A 255 -3.84 -23.58 5.88
CA GLU A 255 -3.03 -22.43 5.45
C GLU A 255 -2.18 -22.81 4.24
N ILE A 256 -1.89 -21.84 3.38
CA ILE A 256 -1.12 -22.04 2.17
C ILE A 256 0.27 -21.42 2.36
N GLN A 257 1.31 -22.17 2.03
CA GLN A 257 2.67 -21.68 2.12
C GLN A 257 2.92 -20.56 1.10
N PRO A 258 3.83 -19.61 1.37
CA PRO A 258 4.07 -18.46 0.52
C PRO A 258 4.48 -18.79 -0.92
N ASP A 259 5.20 -19.90 -1.12
CA ASP A 259 5.69 -20.38 -2.41
C ASP A 259 4.73 -21.33 -3.13
N ALA A 260 3.69 -21.84 -2.42
CA ALA A 260 2.82 -22.86 -2.93
C ALA A 260 1.79 -22.34 -3.93
N LEU A 261 1.65 -23.05 -5.05
CA LEU A 261 0.54 -22.90 -5.99
C LEU A 261 -0.54 -23.95 -5.70
N ILE A 262 -1.80 -23.56 -5.81
CA ILE A 262 -2.94 -24.47 -5.70
C ILE A 262 -3.69 -24.54 -7.03
N SER A 263 -4.52 -25.56 -7.21
CA SER A 263 -5.20 -25.84 -8.48
C SER A 263 -6.16 -24.74 -8.95
N SER A 264 -6.65 -23.90 -8.04
CA SER A 264 -7.51 -22.76 -8.35
C SER A 264 -6.73 -21.48 -8.72
N ASP A 265 -5.41 -21.46 -8.53
CA ASP A 265 -4.61 -20.26 -8.84
C ASP A 265 -4.59 -20.02 -10.36
N ARG A 266 -4.89 -18.79 -10.73
CA ARG A 266 -4.73 -18.30 -12.10
C ARG A 266 -3.44 -17.49 -12.18
N LYS A 267 -2.44 -18.06 -12.87
CA LYS A 267 -1.18 -17.32 -13.09
C LYS A 267 -1.43 -16.08 -13.94
N PHE A 268 -0.76 -14.98 -13.57
CA PHE A 268 -0.74 -13.80 -14.41
C PHE A 268 0.25 -14.02 -15.56
N ASP A 269 -0.27 -13.98 -16.79
CA ASP A 269 0.55 -14.12 -18.00
C ASP A 269 0.85 -12.72 -18.54
N GLN A 270 2.12 -12.31 -18.46
CA GLN A 270 2.58 -11.01 -18.98
C GLN A 270 2.40 -10.87 -20.52
N ALA A 271 2.18 -11.99 -21.22
CA ALA A 271 1.96 -11.99 -22.67
C ALA A 271 0.49 -11.74 -23.09
N SER A 272 -0.45 -11.77 -22.13
CA SER A 272 -1.87 -11.55 -22.44
C SER A 272 -2.26 -10.10 -22.22
N PRO A 273 -2.62 -9.32 -23.28
CA PRO A 273 -3.22 -8.01 -23.08
C PRO A 273 -4.51 -8.18 -22.26
N SER A 274 -4.64 -7.46 -21.17
CA SER A 274 -5.81 -7.47 -20.31
C SER A 274 -7.10 -7.33 -21.14
N ARG A 275 -8.04 -8.27 -21.00
CA ARG A 275 -9.40 -8.18 -21.53
C ARG A 275 -10.17 -7.14 -20.71
N LEU A 276 -9.78 -5.88 -20.80
CA LEU A 276 -10.58 -4.80 -20.25
C LEU A 276 -11.80 -4.59 -21.16
N ASN A 277 -12.96 -4.80 -20.57
CA ASN A 277 -14.33 -4.66 -21.03
C ASN A 277 -14.54 -3.82 -22.29
N GLY A 278 -15.18 -4.43 -23.28
CA GLY A 278 -15.69 -3.78 -24.47
C GLY A 278 -16.71 -2.68 -24.16
N GLY A 279 -16.23 -1.46 -24.01
CA GLY A 279 -17.05 -0.27 -24.11
C GLY A 279 -17.63 -0.20 -25.53
N LYS A 280 -18.95 -0.33 -25.68
CA LYS A 280 -19.70 -0.16 -26.91
C LYS A 280 -19.22 1.11 -27.63
N LYS A 281 -18.53 0.96 -28.74
CA LYS A 281 -18.36 2.04 -29.73
C LYS A 281 -19.74 2.36 -30.29
N MET A 282 -20.34 3.42 -29.82
CA MET A 282 -21.50 4.03 -30.46
C MET A 282 -20.98 4.83 -31.66
N GLY A 283 -21.03 4.20 -32.81
CA GLY A 283 -20.71 4.83 -34.09
C GLY A 283 -21.71 5.95 -34.40
N ARG A 284 -21.24 7.20 -34.39
CA ARG A 284 -21.89 8.29 -35.08
C ARG A 284 -21.21 8.45 -36.44
N ARG A 285 -21.88 7.97 -37.49
CA ARG A 285 -21.63 8.40 -38.86
C ARG A 285 -22.00 9.88 -38.97
N LEU A 286 -21.07 10.72 -39.24
CA LEU A 286 -21.33 12.05 -39.77
C LEU A 286 -21.30 11.92 -41.30
N THR A 287 -22.47 12.08 -41.90
CA THR A 287 -22.64 12.31 -43.34
C THR A 287 -22.25 13.74 -43.66
N ALA A 288 -21.39 13.90 -44.65
CA ALA A 288 -21.11 15.17 -45.27
C ALA A 288 -22.30 15.59 -46.15
N ALA A 289 -22.75 16.84 -46.03
CA ALA A 289 -23.44 17.61 -47.03
C ALA A 289 -23.20 19.10 -46.76
N GLN A 290 -22.41 19.71 -47.60
CA GLN A 290 -22.67 20.87 -48.42
C GLN A 290 -23.45 22.05 -47.79
N VAL A 291 -22.85 23.16 -47.52
CA VAL A 291 -22.70 24.41 -48.26
C VAL A 291 -21.69 25.30 -47.55
#